data_79acb9c8dfd704a38a98cbb243d2bd75
#
_entry.id   79acb9c8dfd704a38a98cbb243d2bd75
#
_cell.length_a   1.000
_cell.length_b   1.000
_cell.length_c   1.000
_cell.angle_alpha   90.00
_cell.angle_beta   90.00
_cell.angle_gamma   90.00
#
_symmetry.space_group_name_H-M   'P 1'
#
loop_
_entity.id
_entity.type
_entity.pdbx_description
1 polymer ?
#
loop_
_entity_poly.entity_id
_entity_poly.type
_entity_poly.pdbx_seq_one_letter_code
_entity_poly.pdbx_strand_id
1 'polypeptide(L)'
;MPATPESILRAWFDGLWNRGDENTIDRLLHSDGLIHGLPTPDGQPLRGPHNFRPFYQAFRSAFPDVSIEILDVVTQGALAVARCRVKGTQRGALPDFPATGLPVVFEGFAMCEVTGDQVSAAWNCFDFLSMYRQLGADLTPPPAMRAAGA
;
A
#
# COMPACT_ATOMS: atom_id res chain seq x y z
N MET A 1 -7.60 18.51 -19.97
CA MET A 1 -8.59 18.22 -18.94
C MET A 1 -7.96 18.31 -17.57
N PRO A 2 -8.59 18.98 -16.62
CA PRO A 2 -8.07 19.00 -15.25
C PRO A 2 -8.07 17.58 -14.65
N ALA A 3 -7.09 17.32 -13.81
CA ALA A 3 -7.02 16.05 -13.10
C ALA A 3 -8.19 15.91 -12.11
N THR A 4 -8.77 14.73 -12.03
CA THR A 4 -9.82 14.40 -11.07
C THR A 4 -9.26 13.51 -9.98
N PRO A 5 -9.88 13.43 -8.79
CA PRO A 5 -9.45 12.48 -7.76
C PRO A 5 -9.34 11.05 -8.29
N GLU A 6 -10.27 10.61 -9.12
CA GLU A 6 -10.20 9.29 -9.76
C GLU A 6 -9.00 9.14 -10.66
N SER A 7 -8.75 10.12 -11.55
CA SER A 7 -7.63 10.03 -12.50
C SER A 7 -6.28 10.04 -11.78
N ILE A 8 -6.17 10.79 -10.69
CA ILE A 8 -4.95 10.84 -9.87
C ILE A 8 -4.74 9.50 -9.15
N LEU A 9 -5.81 8.93 -8.56
CA LEU A 9 -5.72 7.64 -7.88
C LEU A 9 -5.33 6.52 -8.85
N ARG A 10 -5.93 6.50 -10.06
CA ARG A 10 -5.56 5.53 -11.10
C ARG A 10 -4.12 5.71 -11.57
N ALA A 11 -3.67 6.94 -11.78
CA ALA A 11 -2.30 7.24 -12.19
C ALA A 11 -1.29 6.83 -11.12
N TRP A 12 -1.64 6.99 -9.84
CA TRP A 12 -0.81 6.55 -8.72
C TRP A 12 -0.57 5.04 -8.77
N PHE A 13 -1.63 4.24 -8.85
CA PHE A 13 -1.48 2.78 -8.86
C PHE A 13 -0.82 2.28 -10.14
N ASP A 14 -1.24 2.78 -11.29
CA ASP A 14 -0.70 2.34 -12.57
C ASP A 14 0.75 2.78 -12.77
N GLY A 15 1.03 4.06 -12.57
CA GLY A 15 2.37 4.62 -12.79
C GLY A 15 3.38 4.11 -11.78
N LEU A 16 3.06 4.21 -10.48
CA LEU A 16 3.99 3.88 -9.42
C LEU A 16 4.11 2.37 -9.22
N TRP A 17 2.99 1.71 -8.95
CA TRP A 17 3.02 0.31 -8.53
C TRP A 17 3.10 -0.67 -9.70
N ASN A 18 2.35 -0.44 -10.79
CA ASN A 18 2.32 -1.37 -11.90
C ASN A 18 3.49 -1.18 -12.87
N ARG A 19 3.84 0.07 -13.19
CA ARG A 19 4.94 0.36 -14.11
C ARG A 19 6.27 0.63 -13.43
N GLY A 20 6.26 0.86 -12.12
CA GLY A 20 7.49 1.13 -11.38
C GLY A 20 8.11 2.49 -11.66
N ASP A 21 7.31 3.46 -12.12
CA ASP A 21 7.79 4.83 -12.36
C ASP A 21 7.81 5.61 -11.05
N GLU A 22 8.97 5.64 -10.42
CA GLU A 22 9.17 6.27 -9.11
C GLU A 22 8.98 7.79 -9.15
N ASN A 23 9.10 8.42 -10.33
CA ASN A 23 8.82 9.85 -10.50
C ASN A 23 7.34 10.18 -10.22
N THR A 24 6.46 9.19 -10.27
CA THR A 24 5.04 9.34 -9.91
C THR A 24 4.89 9.87 -8.49
N ILE A 25 5.77 9.48 -7.58
CA ILE A 25 5.74 9.94 -6.17
C ILE A 25 5.86 11.47 -6.12
N ASP A 26 6.88 12.02 -6.77
CA ASP A 26 7.13 13.47 -6.74
C ASP A 26 6.05 14.26 -7.48
N ARG A 27 5.48 13.66 -8.52
CA ARG A 27 4.47 14.30 -9.35
C ARG A 27 3.10 14.34 -8.68
N LEU A 28 2.69 13.26 -8.02
CA LEU A 28 1.32 13.09 -7.52
C LEU A 28 1.17 13.21 -6.01
N LEU A 29 2.22 13.10 -5.21
CA LEU A 29 2.14 13.24 -3.76
C LEU A 29 2.57 14.64 -3.35
N HIS A 30 1.68 15.35 -2.65
CA HIS A 30 2.00 16.67 -2.11
C HIS A 30 3.18 16.57 -1.13
N SER A 31 4.02 17.62 -1.06
CA SER A 31 5.19 17.66 -0.18
C SER A 31 4.86 17.42 1.30
N ASP A 32 3.67 17.81 1.74
CA ASP A 32 3.15 17.58 3.09
C ASP A 32 2.05 16.52 3.14
N GLY A 33 1.85 15.78 2.05
CA GLY A 33 0.81 14.75 1.96
C GLY A 33 1.02 13.64 2.98
N LEU A 34 -0.04 13.28 3.72
CA LEU A 34 0.00 12.22 4.73
C LEU A 34 -0.56 10.92 4.18
N ILE A 35 0.21 9.85 4.28
CA ILE A 35 -0.21 8.50 3.89
C ILE A 35 -0.36 7.65 5.14
N HIS A 36 -1.60 7.27 5.44
CA HIS A 36 -2.00 6.48 6.59
C HIS A 36 -2.20 5.02 6.21
N GLY A 37 -2.12 4.12 7.19
CA GLY A 37 -2.54 2.73 7.09
C GLY A 37 -1.52 1.79 6.45
N LEU A 38 -0.31 2.26 6.17
CA LEU A 38 0.76 1.40 5.71
C LEU A 38 1.54 0.82 6.90
N PRO A 39 2.09 -0.41 6.77
CA PRO A 39 2.85 -1.02 7.85
C PRO A 39 4.21 -0.32 7.99
N THR A 40 4.30 0.57 8.97
CA THR A 40 5.52 1.29 9.32
C THR A 40 6.00 0.84 10.69
N PRO A 41 7.32 0.91 10.99
CA PRO A 41 7.85 0.41 12.27
C PRO A 41 7.25 1.07 13.51
N ASP A 42 6.91 2.36 13.41
CA ASP A 42 6.36 3.15 14.52
C ASP A 42 4.83 3.33 14.44
N GLY A 43 4.19 2.78 13.41
CA GLY A 43 2.75 2.91 13.21
C GLY A 43 2.29 4.31 12.81
N GLN A 44 3.22 5.24 12.54
CA GLN A 44 2.89 6.61 12.18
C GLN A 44 2.67 6.77 10.67
N PRO A 45 1.87 7.75 10.25
CA PRO A 45 1.71 8.04 8.83
C PRO A 45 3.01 8.55 8.21
N LEU A 46 3.16 8.33 6.91
CA LEU A 46 4.30 8.81 6.15
C LEU A 46 3.97 10.19 5.55
N ARG A 47 4.82 11.17 5.80
CA ARG A 47 4.64 12.54 5.30
C ARG A 47 5.54 12.80 4.11
N GLY A 48 4.93 13.08 2.97
CA GLY A 48 5.59 13.56 1.76
C GLY A 48 6.42 12.52 1.02
N PRO A 49 6.92 12.88 -0.18
CA PRO A 49 7.70 11.98 -1.02
C PRO A 49 8.96 11.42 -0.34
N HIS A 50 9.65 12.25 0.43
CA HIS A 50 10.90 11.83 1.08
C HIS A 50 10.70 10.65 2.05
N ASN A 51 9.63 10.69 2.84
CA ASN A 51 9.34 9.64 3.83
C ASN A 51 8.60 8.44 3.22
N PHE A 52 7.83 8.65 2.15
CA PHE A 52 7.12 7.56 1.48
C PHE A 52 8.05 6.70 0.62
N ARG A 53 9.01 7.29 -0.05
CA ARG A 53 9.90 6.61 -0.99
C ARG A 53 10.62 5.38 -0.40
N PRO A 54 11.19 5.42 0.82
CA PRO A 54 11.82 4.23 1.41
C PRO A 54 10.86 3.06 1.59
N PHE A 55 9.60 3.33 1.98
CA PHE A 55 8.56 2.30 2.07
C PHE A 55 8.28 1.68 0.70
N TYR A 56 8.09 2.52 -0.32
CA TYR A 56 7.86 2.06 -1.69
C TYR A 56 9.00 1.18 -2.19
N GLN A 57 10.24 1.62 -2.00
CA GLN A 57 11.41 0.88 -2.46
C GLN A 57 11.55 -0.46 -1.72
N ALA A 58 11.31 -0.50 -0.42
CA ALA A 58 11.36 -1.74 0.37
C ALA A 58 10.28 -2.73 -0.08
N PHE A 59 9.05 -2.26 -0.26
CA PHE A 59 7.95 -3.13 -0.69
C PHE A 59 8.20 -3.66 -2.11
N ARG A 60 8.65 -2.81 -3.01
CA ARG A 60 8.94 -3.20 -4.38
C ARG A 60 10.14 -4.15 -4.48
N SER A 61 11.12 -4.03 -3.60
CA SER A 61 12.23 -4.98 -3.50
C SER A 61 11.76 -6.34 -3.01
N ALA A 62 10.79 -6.37 -2.10
CA ALA A 62 10.21 -7.62 -1.62
C ALA A 62 9.33 -8.29 -2.70
N PHE A 63 8.58 -7.48 -3.47
CA PHE A 63 7.68 -7.96 -4.53
C PHE A 63 7.99 -7.25 -5.85
N PRO A 64 9.07 -7.64 -6.56
CA PRO A 64 9.49 -6.92 -7.78
C PRO A 64 8.45 -6.97 -8.90
N ASP A 65 7.60 -7.98 -8.91
CA ASP A 65 6.52 -8.20 -9.88
C ASP A 65 5.17 -7.70 -9.40
N VAL A 66 5.13 -6.87 -8.36
CA VAL A 66 3.86 -6.38 -7.81
C VAL A 66 2.99 -5.75 -8.88
N SER A 67 1.72 -6.14 -8.92
CA SER A 67 0.70 -5.50 -9.72
C SER A 67 -0.55 -5.24 -8.89
N ILE A 68 -1.17 -4.09 -9.11
CA ILE A 68 -2.37 -3.68 -8.41
C ILE A 68 -3.45 -3.39 -9.42
N GLU A 69 -4.50 -4.19 -9.39
CA GLU A 69 -5.68 -4.01 -10.23
C GLU A 69 -6.72 -3.21 -9.45
N ILE A 70 -7.21 -2.13 -10.04
CA ILE A 70 -8.32 -1.38 -9.48
C ILE A 70 -9.61 -2.02 -9.96
N LEU A 71 -10.39 -2.55 -9.04
CA LEU A 71 -11.65 -3.24 -9.33
C LEU A 71 -12.82 -2.26 -9.42
N ASP A 72 -12.89 -1.29 -8.52
CA ASP A 72 -13.93 -0.27 -8.47
C ASP A 72 -13.32 1.05 -7.97
N VAL A 73 -13.93 2.16 -8.39
CA VAL A 73 -13.62 3.49 -7.84
C VAL A 73 -14.93 4.21 -7.52
N VAL A 74 -14.99 4.84 -6.36
CA VAL A 74 -16.09 5.70 -5.92
C VAL A 74 -15.50 7.05 -5.57
N THR A 75 -16.17 8.13 -6.00
CA THR A 75 -15.71 9.50 -5.75
C THR A 75 -16.80 10.34 -5.10
N GLN A 76 -16.38 11.28 -4.26
CA GLN A 76 -17.24 12.31 -3.70
C GLN A 76 -16.41 13.56 -3.44
N GLY A 77 -16.68 14.66 -4.13
CA GLY A 77 -15.91 15.90 -4.00
C GLY A 77 -14.42 15.67 -4.29
N ALA A 78 -13.57 16.02 -3.33
CA ALA A 78 -12.13 15.86 -3.44
C ALA A 78 -11.63 14.44 -3.11
N LEU A 79 -12.54 13.53 -2.76
CA LEU A 79 -12.21 12.17 -2.32
C LEU A 79 -12.41 11.14 -3.43
N ALA A 80 -11.51 10.18 -3.50
CA ALA A 80 -11.67 8.96 -4.32
C ALA A 80 -11.29 7.74 -3.49
N VAL A 81 -12.07 6.67 -3.63
CA VAL A 81 -11.79 5.37 -3.00
C VAL A 81 -11.67 4.32 -4.08
N ALA A 82 -10.61 3.53 -4.05
CA ALA A 82 -10.42 2.38 -4.93
C ALA A 82 -10.47 1.08 -4.13
N ARG A 83 -11.21 0.10 -4.66
CA ARG A 83 -11.07 -1.29 -4.23
C ARG A 83 -10.05 -1.96 -5.12
N CYS A 84 -9.03 -2.56 -4.53
CA CYS A 84 -7.85 -3.04 -5.23
C CYS A 84 -7.59 -4.52 -4.95
N ARG A 85 -7.01 -5.19 -5.95
CA ARG A 85 -6.44 -6.52 -5.81
C ARG A 85 -4.94 -6.45 -6.08
N VAL A 86 -4.15 -6.90 -5.10
CA VAL A 86 -2.68 -6.89 -5.16
C VAL A 86 -2.19 -8.31 -5.42
N LYS A 87 -1.26 -8.45 -6.38
CA LYS A 87 -0.59 -9.72 -6.70
C LYS A 87 0.90 -9.48 -6.73
N GLY A 88 1.66 -10.48 -6.31
CA GLY A 88 3.11 -10.43 -6.41
C GLY A 88 3.73 -11.73 -5.92
N THR A 89 5.04 -11.83 -6.09
CA THR A 89 5.85 -12.95 -5.62
C THR A 89 6.92 -12.41 -4.68
N GLN A 90 7.00 -12.95 -3.47
CA GLN A 90 7.99 -12.49 -2.50
C GLN A 90 9.38 -13.00 -2.86
N ARG A 91 10.16 -12.15 -3.52
CA ARG A 91 11.55 -12.44 -3.92
C ARG A 91 12.58 -11.85 -2.95
N GLY A 92 12.19 -10.83 -2.19
CA GLY A 92 13.04 -10.17 -1.19
C GLY A 92 12.44 -10.27 0.21
N ALA A 93 13.26 -10.04 1.23
CA ALA A 93 12.82 -10.06 2.62
C ALA A 93 11.88 -8.89 2.93
N LEU A 94 10.89 -9.15 3.77
CA LEU A 94 10.12 -8.14 4.49
C LEU A 94 10.76 -7.93 5.89
N PRO A 95 10.45 -6.83 6.60
CA PRO A 95 10.94 -6.67 7.97
C PRO A 95 10.60 -7.91 8.81
N ASP A 96 11.61 -8.49 9.43
CA ASP A 96 11.50 -9.68 10.29
C ASP A 96 10.89 -10.92 9.60
N PHE A 97 10.88 -10.96 8.26
CA PHE A 97 10.31 -12.07 7.51
C PHE A 97 11.16 -12.37 6.27
N PRO A 98 11.84 -13.53 6.22
CA PRO A 98 12.74 -13.85 5.11
C PRO A 98 11.98 -14.09 3.80
N ALA A 99 12.70 -13.99 2.68
CA ALA A 99 12.14 -14.27 1.36
C ALA A 99 11.70 -15.74 1.26
N THR A 100 10.46 -15.95 0.79
CA THR A 100 9.87 -17.29 0.65
C THR A 100 9.81 -17.78 -0.80
N GLY A 101 9.83 -16.86 -1.79
CA GLY A 101 9.59 -17.19 -3.19
C GLY A 101 8.12 -17.50 -3.49
N LEU A 102 7.21 -17.30 -2.55
CA LEU A 102 5.79 -17.66 -2.70
C LEU A 102 4.99 -16.50 -3.31
N PRO A 103 3.95 -16.82 -4.12
CA PRO A 103 3.03 -15.82 -4.62
C PRO A 103 2.02 -15.42 -3.54
N VAL A 104 1.53 -14.18 -3.65
CA VAL A 104 0.45 -13.66 -2.82
C VAL A 104 -0.61 -13.00 -3.68
N VAL A 105 -1.86 -13.07 -3.22
CA VAL A 105 -2.99 -12.31 -3.74
C VAL A 105 -3.80 -11.82 -2.54
N PHE A 106 -3.96 -10.51 -2.43
CA PHE A 106 -4.78 -9.94 -1.36
C PHE A 106 -5.49 -8.68 -1.86
N GLU A 107 -6.50 -8.26 -1.13
CA GLU A 107 -7.32 -7.11 -1.51
C GLU A 107 -7.23 -6.02 -0.45
N GLY A 108 -7.74 -4.85 -0.79
CA GLY A 108 -7.85 -3.73 0.11
C GLY A 108 -8.46 -2.51 -0.54
N PHE A 109 -8.54 -1.47 0.26
CA PHE A 109 -9.09 -0.18 -0.14
C PHE A 109 -8.07 0.92 0.08
N ALA A 110 -8.01 1.84 -0.86
CA ALA A 110 -7.23 3.06 -0.71
C ALA A 110 -8.15 4.25 -0.96
N MET A 111 -8.15 5.20 -0.05
CA MET A 111 -8.86 6.47 -0.20
C MET A 111 -7.84 7.59 -0.28
N CYS A 112 -8.04 8.53 -1.20
CA CYS A 112 -7.22 9.73 -1.25
C CYS A 112 -8.09 10.98 -1.25
N GLU A 113 -7.54 12.05 -0.67
CA GLU A 113 -8.02 13.41 -0.81
C GLU A 113 -7.05 14.17 -1.72
N VAL A 114 -7.59 14.86 -2.70
CA VAL A 114 -6.81 15.59 -3.70
C VAL A 114 -6.98 17.08 -3.49
N THR A 115 -5.86 17.79 -3.43
CA THR A 115 -5.81 19.25 -3.42
C THR A 115 -5.02 19.70 -4.66
N GLY A 116 -5.68 20.48 -5.52
CA GLY A 116 -5.11 20.78 -6.83
C GLY A 116 -5.05 19.51 -7.68
N ASP A 117 -3.85 19.13 -8.05
CA ASP A 117 -3.57 17.92 -8.84
C ASP A 117 -2.69 16.90 -8.09
N GLN A 118 -2.62 17.01 -6.76
CA GLN A 118 -1.81 16.15 -5.92
C GLN A 118 -2.62 15.55 -4.77
N VAL A 119 -2.17 14.38 -4.30
CA VAL A 119 -2.70 13.74 -3.10
C VAL A 119 -2.21 14.49 -1.87
N SER A 120 -3.15 15.06 -1.12
CA SER A 120 -2.87 15.75 0.14
C SER A 120 -3.00 14.84 1.36
N ALA A 121 -3.80 13.79 1.25
CA ALA A 121 -3.92 12.75 2.27
C ALA A 121 -4.39 11.44 1.63
N ALA A 122 -3.96 10.33 2.20
CA ALA A 122 -4.41 9.01 1.78
C ALA A 122 -4.55 8.08 2.98
N TRP A 123 -5.51 7.16 2.88
CA TRP A 123 -5.80 6.14 3.88
C TRP A 123 -5.83 4.79 3.19
N ASN A 124 -5.04 3.85 3.69
CA ASN A 124 -4.91 2.51 3.13
C ASN A 124 -5.41 1.49 4.15
N CYS A 125 -6.19 0.54 3.67
CA CYS A 125 -6.65 -0.59 4.45
C CYS A 125 -6.55 -1.84 3.58
N PHE A 126 -5.38 -2.46 3.56
CA PHE A 126 -5.10 -3.68 2.81
C PHE A 126 -4.99 -4.87 3.76
N ASP A 127 -5.35 -6.04 3.26
CA ASP A 127 -5.33 -7.28 4.04
C ASP A 127 -3.91 -7.86 4.13
N PHE A 128 -3.02 -7.15 4.81
CA PHE A 128 -1.64 -7.61 5.03
C PHE A 128 -1.59 -8.88 5.88
N LEU A 129 -2.60 -9.10 6.72
CA LEU A 129 -2.71 -10.34 7.48
C LEU A 129 -2.80 -11.54 6.55
N SER A 130 -3.67 -11.47 5.54
CA SER A 130 -3.78 -12.52 4.52
C SER A 130 -2.47 -12.70 3.75
N MET A 131 -1.82 -11.58 3.40
CA MET A 131 -0.51 -11.63 2.73
C MET A 131 0.50 -12.45 3.55
N TYR A 132 0.68 -12.13 4.82
CA TYR A 132 1.61 -12.85 5.68
C TYR A 132 1.24 -14.31 5.89
N ARG A 133 -0.06 -14.63 6.00
CA ARG A 133 -0.52 -16.01 6.09
C ARG A 133 -0.16 -16.81 4.83
N GLN A 134 -0.33 -16.23 3.67
CA GLN A 134 0.02 -16.87 2.40
C GLN A 134 1.54 -17.13 2.30
N LEU A 135 2.34 -16.30 2.96
CA LEU A 135 3.79 -16.50 3.05
C LEU A 135 4.21 -17.48 4.15
N GLY A 136 3.26 -18.02 4.89
CA GLY A 136 3.53 -19.03 5.92
C GLY A 136 3.72 -18.48 7.33
N ALA A 137 3.35 -17.22 7.60
CA ALA A 137 3.44 -16.67 8.94
C ALA A 137 2.49 -17.39 9.90
N ASP A 138 3.00 -17.76 11.08
CA ASP A 138 2.21 -18.36 12.14
C ASP A 138 1.64 -17.27 13.04
N LEU A 139 0.32 -17.22 13.10
CA LEU A 139 -0.42 -16.26 13.92
C LEU A 139 -0.96 -16.89 15.21
N THR A 140 -0.40 -18.00 15.64
CA THR A 140 -0.75 -18.62 16.90
C THR A 140 -0.48 -17.66 18.06
N PRO A 141 -1.45 -17.44 18.97
CA PRO A 141 -1.22 -16.58 20.13
C PRO A 141 -0.05 -17.07 20.98
N PRO A 142 0.69 -16.15 21.66
CA PRO A 142 1.76 -16.56 22.55
C PRO A 142 1.24 -17.49 23.65
N PRO A 143 2.10 -18.37 24.23
CA PRO A 143 1.68 -19.35 25.24
C PRO A 143 0.92 -18.75 26.42
N ALA A 144 1.32 -17.56 26.89
CA ALA A 144 0.65 -16.86 28.01
C ALA A 144 -0.80 -16.50 27.67
N MET A 145 -1.09 -16.08 26.44
CA MET A 145 -2.45 -15.76 25.99
C MET A 145 -3.30 -17.02 25.82
N ARG A 146 -2.72 -18.12 25.34
CA ARG A 146 -3.42 -19.41 25.24
C ARG A 146 -3.82 -19.95 26.60
N ALA A 147 -2.95 -19.85 27.60
CA ALA A 147 -3.22 -20.26 28.95
C ALA A 147 -4.33 -19.44 29.62
N ALA A 148 -4.40 -18.14 29.36
CA ALA A 148 -5.42 -17.24 29.88
C ALA A 148 -6.81 -17.48 29.27
N GLY A 149 -6.90 -18.07 28.08
CA GLY A 149 -8.15 -18.37 27.38
C GLY A 149 -8.70 -19.79 27.65
N ALA A 150 -8.02 -20.58 28.49
CA ALA A 150 -8.38 -21.96 28.79
C ALA A 150 -9.39 -22.06 29.92
#